data_103020246d29afac060f377ace7ed596
#
_entry.id   103020246d29afac060f377ace7ed596
#
_cell.length_a   1.000
_cell.length_b   1.000
_cell.length_c   1.000
_cell.angle_alpha   90.00
_cell.angle_beta   90.00
_cell.angle_gamma   90.00
#
_symmetry.space_group_name_H-M   'P 1'
#
loop_
_entity.id
_entity.type
_entity.pdbx_description
1 polymer ?
#
loop_
_entity_poly.entity_id
_entity_poly.type
_entity_poly.pdbx_seq_one_letter_code
_entity_poly.pdbx_strand_id
1 'polypeptide(L)'
;MTNILKSIDEITKNNNCNDKNKILMHCFRGGMRSESVAWLCSNYKYYVYVLRGGYKSYRHYVLDSFNRDYKIYLLTGKTGSGKTLILNKLKKLGYNIIDLEYLAKHKGSAFGGINEGEQPTQEQFENYLSKELIEYNNKIIWLEDESFLIGKIAIPKPLFNAMKQPQKIIYLNVSKESRAKYITETYGKYDINDLEKSILKIKNRLGGERMKEALELLHKGKIYECVLTLLYYYDKAYKLSIIEDKVINIECDNLDFDSITKLILRKI
;
A
#
# COMPACT_ATOMS: atom_id res chain seq x y z
N MET A 1 -40.88 9.97 17.32
CA MET A 1 -39.48 9.55 17.05
C MET A 1 -38.75 10.71 16.38
N THR A 2 -37.61 11.13 16.90
CA THR A 2 -36.83 12.23 16.31
C THR A 2 -36.26 11.84 14.96
N ASN A 3 -36.01 12.82 14.07
CA ASN A 3 -35.37 12.54 12.76
C ASN A 3 -34.03 11.84 12.91
N ILE A 4 -33.27 12.15 13.97
CA ILE A 4 -32.00 11.50 14.31
C ILE A 4 -32.16 9.97 14.46
N LEU A 5 -33.15 9.54 15.27
CA LEU A 5 -33.41 8.12 15.51
C LEU A 5 -33.85 7.40 14.21
N LYS A 6 -34.64 8.07 13.35
CA LYS A 6 -35.03 7.51 12.04
C LYS A 6 -33.80 7.29 11.16
N SER A 7 -32.93 8.29 11.03
CA SER A 7 -31.70 8.16 10.23
C SER A 7 -30.76 7.05 10.77
N ILE A 8 -30.64 6.91 12.08
CA ILE A 8 -29.84 5.84 12.70
C ILE A 8 -30.46 4.47 12.41
N ASP A 9 -31.79 4.34 12.52
CA ASP A 9 -32.52 3.11 12.18
C ASP A 9 -32.30 2.71 10.72
N GLU A 10 -32.32 3.66 9.78
CA GLU A 10 -32.05 3.42 8.37
C GLU A 10 -30.62 2.93 8.13
N ILE A 11 -29.63 3.61 8.74
CA ILE A 11 -28.22 3.23 8.64
C ILE A 11 -27.99 1.82 9.21
N THR A 12 -28.56 1.51 10.37
CA THR A 12 -28.35 0.20 11.03
C THR A 12 -29.07 -0.94 10.31
N LYS A 13 -30.19 -0.69 9.64
CA LYS A 13 -30.91 -1.67 8.82
C LYS A 13 -30.12 -2.02 7.54
N ASN A 14 -29.49 -1.03 6.93
CA ASN A 14 -28.78 -1.16 5.67
C ASN A 14 -27.36 -1.76 5.84
N ASN A 15 -26.83 -1.79 7.05
CA ASN A 15 -25.53 -2.41 7.33
C ASN A 15 -25.70 -3.90 7.66
N ASN A 16 -24.94 -4.76 6.98
CA ASN A 16 -24.87 -6.21 7.24
C ASN A 16 -24.10 -6.57 8.53
N CYS A 17 -24.28 -5.79 9.61
CA CYS A 17 -23.66 -6.09 10.89
C CYS A 17 -24.50 -7.08 11.70
N ASN A 18 -23.86 -8.10 12.26
CA ASN A 18 -24.52 -9.12 13.10
C ASN A 18 -25.13 -8.52 14.37
N ASP A 19 -24.64 -7.39 14.86
CA ASP A 19 -25.08 -6.68 16.07
C ASP A 19 -25.80 -5.36 15.73
N LYS A 20 -26.99 -5.45 15.15
CA LYS A 20 -27.78 -4.27 14.70
C LYS A 20 -28.12 -3.27 15.81
N ASN A 21 -27.98 -3.65 17.07
CA ASN A 21 -28.32 -2.80 18.21
C ASN A 21 -27.11 -2.15 18.89
N LYS A 22 -25.88 -2.44 18.44
CA LYS A 22 -24.66 -1.82 18.99
C LYS A 22 -24.19 -0.68 18.09
N ILE A 23 -23.97 0.50 18.70
CA ILE A 23 -23.55 1.69 17.98
C ILE A 23 -22.32 2.28 18.68
N LEU A 24 -21.28 2.61 17.89
CA LEU A 24 -20.18 3.43 18.34
C LEU A 24 -20.41 4.88 17.89
N MET A 25 -20.39 5.81 18.84
CA MET A 25 -20.57 7.23 18.57
C MET A 25 -19.34 8.04 18.94
N HIS A 26 -19.05 9.03 18.15
CA HIS A 26 -18.05 10.03 18.49
C HIS A 26 -18.41 11.40 17.90
N CYS A 27 -17.88 12.45 18.50
CA CYS A 27 -17.70 13.74 17.85
C CYS A 27 -16.21 14.04 17.78
N PHE A 28 -15.81 15.20 17.34
CA PHE A 28 -14.39 15.52 17.18
C PHE A 28 -13.60 15.46 18.50
N ARG A 29 -14.17 15.97 19.60
CA ARG A 29 -13.51 16.08 20.92
C ARG A 29 -14.09 15.17 22.02
N GLY A 30 -15.15 14.40 21.73
CA GLY A 30 -15.81 13.56 22.74
C GLY A 30 -16.47 14.40 23.86
N GLY A 31 -17.53 15.11 23.55
CA GLY A 31 -18.24 15.94 24.51
C GLY A 31 -19.76 15.97 24.23
N MET A 32 -20.45 16.98 24.68
CA MET A 32 -21.94 17.08 24.68
C MET A 32 -22.60 16.64 23.36
N ARG A 33 -22.01 16.92 22.19
CA ARG A 33 -22.59 16.51 20.89
C ARG A 33 -22.76 15.01 20.75
N SER A 34 -21.74 14.23 21.08
CA SER A 34 -21.80 12.75 21.04
C SER A 34 -22.58 12.19 22.22
N GLU A 35 -22.44 12.79 23.40
CA GLU A 35 -23.11 12.36 24.65
C GLU A 35 -24.62 12.53 24.57
N SER A 36 -25.11 13.67 24.08
CA SER A 36 -26.55 13.93 23.95
C SER A 36 -27.22 12.94 22.98
N VAL A 37 -26.59 12.67 21.84
CA VAL A 37 -27.14 11.71 20.88
C VAL A 37 -27.01 10.28 21.42
N ALA A 38 -25.93 9.96 22.12
CA ALA A 38 -25.73 8.65 22.75
C ALA A 38 -26.82 8.40 23.83
N TRP A 39 -27.11 9.41 24.67
CA TRP A 39 -28.19 9.35 25.66
C TRP A 39 -29.54 9.09 24.99
N LEU A 40 -29.87 9.83 23.91
CA LEU A 40 -31.11 9.63 23.16
C LEU A 40 -31.22 8.21 22.60
N CYS A 41 -30.16 7.66 22.02
CA CYS A 41 -30.16 6.33 21.44
C CYS A 41 -30.19 5.20 22.49
N SER A 42 -29.53 5.40 23.65
CA SER A 42 -29.55 4.43 24.75
C SER A 42 -30.93 4.33 25.42
N ASN A 43 -31.70 5.44 25.42
CA ASN A 43 -33.09 5.43 25.91
C ASN A 43 -34.11 4.89 24.89
N TYR A 44 -33.67 4.52 23.69
CA TYR A 44 -34.55 3.92 22.67
C TYR A 44 -34.37 2.41 22.61
N LYS A 45 -33.37 1.91 21.89
CA LYS A 45 -33.16 0.46 21.72
C LYS A 45 -31.68 0.06 21.47
N TYR A 46 -30.75 1.02 21.57
CA TYR A 46 -29.37 0.79 21.20
C TYR A 46 -28.45 0.66 22.41
N TYR A 47 -27.49 -0.24 22.34
CA TYR A 47 -26.33 -0.27 23.21
C TYR A 47 -25.28 0.68 22.62
N VAL A 48 -25.04 1.81 23.28
CA VAL A 48 -24.20 2.88 22.72
C VAL A 48 -22.86 2.92 23.43
N TYR A 49 -21.81 2.86 22.62
CA TYR A 49 -20.44 3.11 23.04
C TYR A 49 -20.05 4.51 22.59
N VAL A 50 -19.48 5.30 23.49
CA VAL A 50 -18.99 6.65 23.15
C VAL A 50 -17.47 6.64 23.19
N LEU A 51 -16.84 7.08 22.10
CA LEU A 51 -15.39 7.18 22.03
C LEU A 51 -14.90 8.32 22.94
N ARG A 52 -14.22 7.97 24.01
CA ARG A 52 -13.69 8.94 25.00
C ARG A 52 -12.63 9.83 24.33
N GLY A 53 -12.77 11.15 24.50
CA GLY A 53 -11.91 12.14 23.83
C GLY A 53 -12.18 12.30 22.32
N GLY A 54 -13.17 11.58 21.79
CA GLY A 54 -13.64 11.67 20.41
C GLY A 54 -12.62 11.28 19.36
N TYR A 55 -12.89 11.71 18.14
CA TYR A 55 -12.00 11.41 16.99
C TYR A 55 -10.57 11.93 17.18
N LYS A 56 -10.40 13.06 17.87
CA LYS A 56 -9.07 13.61 18.20
C LYS A 56 -8.22 12.61 19.00
N SER A 57 -8.81 11.94 19.99
CA SER A 57 -8.12 10.93 20.80
C SER A 57 -7.74 9.70 19.95
N TYR A 58 -8.65 9.26 19.08
CA TYR A 58 -8.36 8.19 18.13
C TYR A 58 -7.18 8.55 17.20
N ARG A 59 -7.15 9.78 16.67
CA ARG A 59 -6.04 10.22 15.82
C ARG A 59 -4.69 10.27 16.56
N HIS A 60 -4.68 10.68 17.83
CA HIS A 60 -3.45 10.58 18.64
C HIS A 60 -2.99 9.13 18.76
N TYR A 61 -3.90 8.21 19.08
CA TYR A 61 -3.59 6.77 19.14
C TYR A 61 -3.03 6.22 17.81
N VAL A 62 -3.60 6.62 16.68
CA VAL A 62 -3.12 6.27 15.33
C VAL A 62 -1.70 6.79 15.12
N LEU A 63 -1.44 8.06 15.39
CA LEU A 63 -0.13 8.67 15.18
C LEU A 63 0.93 8.08 16.12
N ASP A 64 0.57 7.80 17.36
CA ASP A 64 1.47 7.18 18.35
C ASP A 64 1.84 5.75 17.97
N SER A 65 0.96 5.04 17.26
CA SER A 65 1.26 3.68 16.79
C SER A 65 2.49 3.62 15.89
N PHE A 66 2.77 4.67 15.10
CA PHE A 66 3.92 4.70 14.20
C PHE A 66 5.27 4.85 14.90
N ASN A 67 5.28 5.22 16.18
CA ASN A 67 6.50 5.37 16.99
C ASN A 67 6.93 4.07 17.70
N ARG A 68 6.22 2.97 17.50
CA ARG A 68 6.55 1.68 18.11
C ARG A 68 7.70 1.00 17.37
N ASP A 69 8.40 0.11 18.08
CA ASP A 69 9.44 -0.74 17.48
C ASP A 69 8.78 -1.90 16.71
N TYR A 70 8.94 -1.89 15.39
CA TYR A 70 8.44 -2.94 14.50
C TYR A 70 9.57 -3.83 14.00
N LYS A 71 9.35 -5.15 14.02
CA LYS A 71 10.27 -6.14 13.42
C LYS A 71 9.95 -6.26 11.93
N ILE A 72 10.74 -5.59 11.09
CA ILE A 72 10.46 -5.47 9.66
C ILE A 72 11.37 -6.41 8.86
N TYR A 73 10.79 -7.21 7.98
CA TYR A 73 11.44 -7.86 6.85
C TYR A 73 11.05 -7.08 5.59
N LEU A 74 12.05 -6.58 4.88
CA LEU A 74 11.84 -5.71 3.73
C LEU A 74 12.06 -6.51 2.44
N LEU A 75 11.02 -6.63 1.61
CA LEU A 75 11.14 -7.22 0.27
C LEU A 75 11.48 -6.12 -0.72
N THR A 76 12.64 -6.23 -1.35
CA THR A 76 13.16 -5.25 -2.27
C THR A 76 13.55 -5.88 -3.60
N GLY A 77 13.72 -5.07 -4.63
CA GLY A 77 14.04 -5.49 -5.99
C GLY A 77 13.58 -4.45 -7.00
N LYS A 78 14.23 -4.43 -8.15
CA LYS A 78 13.95 -3.45 -9.21
C LYS A 78 12.50 -3.52 -9.69
N THR A 79 12.04 -2.48 -10.36
CA THR A 79 10.70 -2.41 -10.95
C THR A 79 10.40 -3.63 -11.83
N GLY A 80 9.26 -4.26 -11.61
CA GLY A 80 8.83 -5.47 -12.33
C GLY A 80 9.39 -6.79 -11.78
N SER A 81 10.04 -6.81 -10.61
CA SER A 81 10.53 -8.05 -9.99
C SER A 81 9.45 -8.89 -9.29
N GLY A 82 8.18 -8.46 -9.31
CA GLY A 82 7.05 -9.24 -8.79
C GLY A 82 6.91 -9.24 -7.26
N LYS A 83 7.47 -8.25 -6.56
CA LYS A 83 7.43 -8.11 -5.10
C LYS A 83 6.02 -8.29 -4.53
N THR A 84 5.06 -7.55 -5.05
CA THR A 84 3.66 -7.57 -4.58
C THR A 84 3.02 -8.96 -4.72
N LEU A 85 3.33 -9.71 -5.81
CA LEU A 85 2.83 -11.08 -5.97
C LEU A 85 3.45 -12.04 -4.94
N ILE A 86 4.74 -11.88 -4.64
CA ILE A 86 5.42 -12.67 -3.60
C ILE A 86 4.83 -12.35 -2.23
N LEU A 87 4.63 -11.08 -1.89
CA LEU A 87 3.97 -10.70 -0.63
C LEU A 87 2.58 -11.31 -0.51
N ASN A 88 1.79 -11.31 -1.59
CA ASN A 88 0.47 -11.93 -1.60
C ASN A 88 0.53 -13.46 -1.40
N LYS A 89 1.57 -14.14 -1.92
CA LYS A 89 1.79 -15.56 -1.66
C LYS A 89 2.18 -15.82 -0.20
N LEU A 90 3.08 -15.00 0.36
CA LEU A 90 3.45 -15.07 1.77
C LEU A 90 2.24 -14.83 2.68
N LYS A 91 1.36 -13.89 2.34
CA LYS A 91 0.10 -13.64 3.06
C LYS A 91 -0.80 -14.88 3.08
N LYS A 92 -0.94 -15.57 1.94
CA LYS A 92 -1.70 -16.83 1.84
C LYS A 92 -1.10 -17.97 2.68
N LEU A 93 0.19 -17.92 2.94
CA LEU A 93 0.90 -18.86 3.81
C LEU A 93 0.85 -18.47 5.31
N GLY A 94 0.13 -17.40 5.66
CA GLY A 94 -0.06 -16.96 7.05
C GLY A 94 0.98 -15.99 7.58
N TYR A 95 1.85 -15.43 6.75
CA TYR A 95 2.79 -14.39 7.16
C TYR A 95 2.09 -13.04 7.30
N ASN A 96 2.57 -12.20 8.22
CA ASN A 96 2.00 -10.87 8.45
C ASN A 96 2.54 -9.90 7.39
N ILE A 97 1.71 -9.51 6.46
CA ILE A 97 2.05 -8.62 5.34
C ILE A 97 1.25 -7.34 5.48
N ILE A 98 1.89 -6.20 5.30
CA ILE A 98 1.21 -4.93 5.06
C ILE A 98 1.54 -4.48 3.66
N ASP A 99 0.52 -4.41 2.82
CA ASP A 99 0.61 -3.94 1.44
C ASP A 99 0.35 -2.43 1.40
N LEU A 100 1.45 -1.67 1.39
CA LEU A 100 1.40 -0.20 1.39
C LEU A 100 0.79 0.36 0.11
N GLU A 101 1.05 -0.29 -1.04
CA GLU A 101 0.49 0.11 -2.34
C GLU A 101 -1.03 -0.08 -2.35
N TYR A 102 -1.52 -1.22 -1.84
CA TYR A 102 -2.95 -1.48 -1.72
C TYR A 102 -3.63 -0.47 -0.80
N LEU A 103 -3.06 -0.17 0.38
CA LEU A 103 -3.61 0.82 1.31
C LEU A 103 -3.63 2.23 0.71
N ALA A 104 -2.63 2.57 -0.10
CA ALA A 104 -2.53 3.85 -0.79
C ALA A 104 -3.34 3.90 -2.10
N LYS A 105 -3.88 2.78 -2.59
CA LYS A 105 -4.48 2.63 -3.92
C LYS A 105 -3.59 3.17 -5.02
N HIS A 106 -2.31 2.78 -5.01
CA HIS A 106 -1.33 3.25 -5.99
C HIS A 106 -0.07 2.37 -5.98
N LYS A 107 0.37 1.89 -7.13
CA LYS A 107 1.52 0.98 -7.30
C LYS A 107 2.89 1.69 -7.35
N GLY A 108 3.11 2.70 -6.53
CA GLY A 108 4.39 3.37 -6.31
C GLY A 108 5.01 4.13 -7.50
N SER A 109 4.83 3.66 -8.73
CA SER A 109 5.45 4.21 -9.94
C SER A 109 4.61 5.31 -10.62
N ALA A 110 5.16 5.96 -11.67
CA ALA A 110 4.39 6.90 -12.49
C ALA A 110 3.15 6.26 -13.18
N PHE A 111 3.17 4.95 -13.36
CA PHE A 111 2.07 4.14 -13.91
C PHE A 111 1.15 3.60 -12.82
N GLY A 112 1.53 3.76 -11.56
CA GLY A 112 0.89 3.10 -10.43
C GLY A 112 -0.54 3.54 -10.10
N GLY A 113 -1.01 4.66 -10.67
CA GLY A 113 -2.39 5.12 -10.50
C GLY A 113 -3.35 4.61 -11.59
N ILE A 114 -2.87 3.92 -12.63
CA ILE A 114 -3.74 3.45 -13.72
C ILE A 114 -4.63 2.33 -13.18
N ASN A 115 -5.94 2.50 -13.33
CA ASN A 115 -6.99 1.56 -12.86
C ASN A 115 -7.05 1.31 -11.34
N GLU A 116 -6.40 2.15 -10.50
CA GLU A 116 -6.42 1.98 -9.04
C GLU A 116 -7.53 2.80 -8.34
N GLY A 117 -8.23 3.65 -9.07
CA GLY A 117 -9.23 4.55 -8.51
C GLY A 117 -8.61 5.74 -7.75
N GLU A 118 -9.43 6.43 -6.95
CA GLU A 118 -8.97 7.58 -6.20
C GLU A 118 -8.19 7.16 -4.94
N GLN A 119 -7.02 7.77 -4.73
CA GLN A 119 -6.22 7.56 -3.52
C GLN A 119 -7.00 8.07 -2.29
N PRO A 120 -6.87 7.39 -1.13
CA PRO A 120 -7.44 7.90 0.11
C PRO A 120 -6.80 9.24 0.51
N THR A 121 -7.41 9.94 1.48
CA THR A 121 -6.72 11.04 2.15
C THR A 121 -5.51 10.50 2.95
N GLN A 122 -4.53 11.36 3.22
CA GLN A 122 -3.38 11.01 4.08
C GLN A 122 -3.86 10.44 5.44
N GLU A 123 -4.84 11.09 6.04
CA GLU A 123 -5.42 10.70 7.32
C GLU A 123 -6.08 9.31 7.26
N GLN A 124 -6.81 9.02 6.18
CA GLN A 124 -7.46 7.73 6.03
C GLN A 124 -6.46 6.59 5.77
N PHE A 125 -5.41 6.85 4.98
CA PHE A 125 -4.30 5.91 4.81
C PHE A 125 -3.63 5.58 6.15
N GLU A 126 -3.33 6.60 6.96
CA GLU A 126 -2.73 6.41 8.29
C GLU A 126 -3.64 5.61 9.22
N ASN A 127 -4.97 5.85 9.17
CA ASN A 127 -5.93 5.07 9.95
C ASN A 127 -5.92 3.58 9.58
N TYR A 128 -5.88 3.27 8.28
CA TYR A 128 -5.80 1.88 7.80
C TYR A 128 -4.47 1.23 8.18
N LEU A 129 -3.37 1.92 7.93
CA LEU A 129 -2.03 1.44 8.21
C LEU A 129 -1.81 1.16 9.70
N SER A 130 -2.24 2.09 10.57
CA SER A 130 -2.19 1.92 12.03
C SER A 130 -2.95 0.68 12.49
N LYS A 131 -4.13 0.42 11.92
CA LYS A 131 -4.91 -0.77 12.25
C LYS A 131 -4.12 -2.06 11.99
N GLU A 132 -3.52 -2.19 10.82
CA GLU A 132 -2.74 -3.38 10.47
C GLU A 132 -1.47 -3.51 11.33
N LEU A 133 -0.76 -2.40 11.57
CA LEU A 133 0.43 -2.39 12.43
C LEU A 133 0.13 -2.83 13.86
N ILE A 134 -1.00 -2.42 14.42
CA ILE A 134 -1.41 -2.81 15.77
C ILE A 134 -1.78 -4.29 15.84
N GLU A 135 -2.44 -4.82 14.81
CA GLU A 135 -2.80 -6.24 14.71
C GLU A 135 -1.56 -7.14 14.70
N TYR A 136 -0.47 -6.66 14.11
CA TYR A 136 0.79 -7.39 14.00
C TYR A 136 1.83 -6.96 15.06
N ASN A 137 1.41 -6.31 16.14
CA ASN A 137 2.30 -5.88 17.21
C ASN A 137 3.14 -7.05 17.76
N ASN A 138 4.45 -6.83 17.93
CA ASN A 138 5.45 -7.82 18.36
C ASN A 138 5.70 -8.98 17.37
N LYS A 139 5.07 -9.01 16.22
CA LYS A 139 5.30 -10.00 15.15
C LYS A 139 6.25 -9.44 14.10
N ILE A 140 6.84 -10.33 13.29
CA ILE A 140 7.58 -9.94 12.11
C ILE A 140 6.56 -9.49 11.05
N ILE A 141 6.77 -8.31 10.50
CA ILE A 141 5.94 -7.70 9.46
C ILE A 141 6.75 -7.63 8.17
N TRP A 142 6.18 -8.11 7.09
CA TRP A 142 6.75 -7.97 5.76
C TRP A 142 6.21 -6.74 5.08
N LEU A 143 7.11 -5.92 4.56
CA LEU A 143 6.80 -4.71 3.80
C LEU A 143 7.53 -4.74 2.46
N GLU A 144 6.97 -4.09 1.46
CA GLU A 144 7.65 -3.76 0.22
C GLU A 144 8.54 -2.52 0.43
N ASP A 145 9.75 -2.53 -0.19
CA ASP A 145 10.65 -1.37 -0.17
C ASP A 145 10.06 -0.27 -1.08
N GLU A 146 9.35 0.64 -0.45
CA GLU A 146 8.68 1.75 -1.11
C GLU A 146 9.41 3.08 -0.87
N SER A 147 9.17 4.02 -1.80
CA SER A 147 9.57 5.41 -1.65
C SER A 147 8.77 6.07 -0.51
N PHE A 148 9.30 7.18 0.04
CA PHE A 148 8.57 7.95 1.05
C PHE A 148 7.17 8.38 0.58
N LEU A 149 7.00 8.63 -0.72
CA LEU A 149 5.72 8.95 -1.34
C LEU A 149 5.25 7.82 -2.23
N ILE A 150 4.01 7.37 -2.01
CA ILE A 150 3.27 6.43 -2.86
C ILE A 150 2.17 7.24 -3.55
N GLY A 151 2.41 7.70 -4.77
CA GLY A 151 1.55 8.70 -5.42
C GLY A 151 1.53 10.01 -4.65
N LYS A 152 0.38 10.37 -4.07
CA LYS A 152 0.18 11.59 -3.24
C LYS A 152 0.30 11.32 -1.74
N ILE A 153 0.40 10.06 -1.33
CA ILE A 153 0.37 9.63 0.06
C ILE A 153 1.80 9.48 0.59
N ALA A 154 2.07 10.04 1.76
CA ALA A 154 3.35 9.87 2.46
C ALA A 154 3.27 8.72 3.48
N ILE A 155 4.28 7.85 3.49
CA ILE A 155 4.46 6.90 4.58
C ILE A 155 4.80 7.69 5.85
N PRO A 156 4.14 7.42 7.01
CA PRO A 156 4.47 8.09 8.26
C PRO A 156 5.98 8.03 8.55
N LYS A 157 6.59 9.20 8.82
CA LYS A 157 8.05 9.33 8.92
C LYS A 157 8.69 8.34 9.92
N PRO A 158 8.11 8.06 11.11
CA PRO A 158 8.69 7.09 12.03
C PRO A 158 8.73 5.67 11.41
N LEU A 159 7.65 5.22 10.77
CA LEU A 159 7.62 3.93 10.09
C LEU A 159 8.60 3.89 8.91
N PHE A 160 8.67 4.95 8.10
CA PHE A 160 9.63 5.02 7.00
C PHE A 160 11.08 4.93 7.49
N ASN A 161 11.39 5.56 8.62
CA ASN A 161 12.71 5.43 9.25
C ASN A 161 12.97 3.99 9.72
N ALA A 162 11.98 3.32 10.32
CA ALA A 162 12.09 1.91 10.71
C ALA A 162 12.30 0.99 9.48
N MET A 163 11.64 1.27 8.36
CA MET A 163 11.86 0.56 7.08
C MET A 163 13.29 0.71 6.54
N LYS A 164 14.00 1.77 6.89
CA LYS A 164 15.42 1.95 6.52
C LYS A 164 16.39 1.18 7.43
N GLN A 165 15.88 0.59 8.52
CA GLN A 165 16.66 -0.22 9.46
C GLN A 165 15.98 -1.59 9.71
N PRO A 166 15.62 -2.35 8.65
CA PRO A 166 14.90 -3.61 8.81
C PRO A 166 15.79 -4.66 9.47
N GLN A 167 15.17 -5.72 10.00
CA GLN A 167 15.89 -6.87 10.53
C GLN A 167 16.53 -7.70 9.40
N LYS A 168 15.81 -7.86 8.29
CA LYS A 168 16.30 -8.54 7.08
C LYS A 168 15.83 -7.80 5.83
N ILE A 169 16.66 -7.83 4.80
CA ILE A 169 16.36 -7.32 3.46
C ILE A 169 16.41 -8.49 2.50
N ILE A 170 15.31 -8.78 1.83
CA ILE A 170 15.22 -9.82 0.84
C ILE A 170 15.25 -9.15 -0.54
N TYR A 171 16.38 -9.27 -1.24
CA TYR A 171 16.58 -8.67 -2.55
C TYR A 171 16.30 -9.66 -3.66
N LEU A 172 15.34 -9.35 -4.52
CA LEU A 172 15.01 -10.14 -5.71
C LEU A 172 15.87 -9.69 -6.88
N ASN A 173 16.85 -10.49 -7.24
CA ASN A 173 17.68 -10.26 -8.41
C ASN A 173 17.05 -10.91 -9.65
N VAL A 174 16.31 -10.12 -10.42
CA VAL A 174 15.57 -10.56 -11.62
C VAL A 174 16.17 -9.87 -12.83
N SER A 175 16.41 -10.62 -13.92
CA SER A 175 16.94 -10.10 -15.19
C SER A 175 16.02 -9.00 -15.76
N LYS A 176 16.60 -8.08 -16.54
CA LYS A 176 15.84 -6.99 -17.15
C LYS A 176 14.78 -7.53 -18.12
N GLU A 177 15.11 -8.57 -18.82
CA GLU A 177 14.27 -9.26 -19.81
C GLU A 177 13.05 -9.90 -19.16
N SER A 178 13.24 -10.62 -18.06
CA SER A 178 12.16 -11.24 -17.28
C SER A 178 11.21 -10.18 -16.68
N ARG A 179 11.78 -9.08 -16.16
CA ARG A 179 10.98 -7.96 -15.63
C ARG A 179 10.20 -7.26 -16.74
N ALA A 180 10.81 -7.04 -17.92
CA ALA A 180 10.15 -6.44 -19.06
C ALA A 180 8.97 -7.29 -19.54
N LYS A 181 9.17 -8.62 -19.63
CA LYS A 181 8.11 -9.56 -20.00
C LYS A 181 6.92 -9.47 -19.02
N TYR A 182 7.19 -9.54 -17.73
CA TYR A 182 6.17 -9.45 -16.70
C TYR A 182 5.40 -8.11 -16.74
N ILE A 183 6.11 -6.99 -16.91
CA ILE A 183 5.48 -5.66 -17.01
C ILE A 183 4.61 -5.60 -18.27
N THR A 184 5.08 -6.12 -19.39
CA THR A 184 4.32 -6.17 -20.65
C THR A 184 3.00 -6.96 -20.49
N GLU A 185 3.05 -8.11 -19.84
CA GLU A 185 1.86 -8.93 -19.56
C GLU A 185 0.88 -8.23 -18.62
N THR A 186 1.38 -7.42 -17.68
CA THR A 186 0.58 -6.72 -16.69
C THR A 186 -0.04 -5.44 -17.24
N TYR A 187 0.77 -4.60 -17.89
CA TYR A 187 0.38 -3.26 -18.33
C TYR A 187 0.00 -3.16 -19.81
N GLY A 188 0.37 -4.14 -20.63
CA GLY A 188 0.08 -4.13 -22.06
C GLY A 188 -1.40 -4.18 -22.43
N LYS A 189 -2.27 -4.44 -21.44
CA LYS A 189 -3.74 -4.44 -21.58
C LYS A 189 -4.38 -3.09 -21.25
N TYR A 190 -3.60 -2.12 -20.77
CA TYR A 190 -4.12 -0.81 -20.36
C TYR A 190 -4.33 0.09 -21.58
N ASP A 191 -5.18 1.10 -21.42
CA ASP A 191 -5.43 2.09 -22.46
C ASP A 191 -4.15 2.84 -22.86
N ILE A 192 -3.90 2.96 -24.16
CA ILE A 192 -2.68 3.57 -24.71
C ILE A 192 -2.54 5.03 -24.24
N ASN A 193 -3.64 5.77 -24.14
CA ASN A 193 -3.59 7.17 -23.72
C ASN A 193 -3.17 7.31 -22.26
N ASP A 194 -3.54 6.36 -21.39
CA ASP A 194 -3.13 6.38 -19.99
C ASP A 194 -1.66 5.97 -19.80
N LEU A 195 -1.20 5.04 -20.64
CA LEU A 195 0.23 4.70 -20.71
C LEU A 195 1.05 5.89 -21.21
N GLU A 196 0.61 6.56 -22.27
CA GLU A 196 1.25 7.77 -22.80
C GLU A 196 1.32 8.89 -21.77
N LYS A 197 0.22 9.22 -21.10
CA LYS A 197 0.20 10.21 -20.00
C LYS A 197 1.23 9.87 -18.91
N SER A 198 1.40 8.59 -18.61
CA SER A 198 2.36 8.13 -17.60
C SER A 198 3.82 8.23 -18.05
N ILE A 199 4.10 7.97 -19.33
CA ILE A 199 5.43 8.21 -19.93
C ILE A 199 5.75 9.72 -19.90
N LEU A 200 4.80 10.57 -20.24
CA LEU A 200 4.98 12.02 -20.23
C LEU A 200 5.26 12.58 -18.83
N LYS A 201 4.73 11.98 -17.77
CA LYS A 201 5.04 12.37 -16.36
C LYS A 201 6.53 12.21 -16.02
N ILE A 202 7.22 11.25 -16.64
CA ILE A 202 8.65 10.98 -16.37
C ILE A 202 9.59 11.58 -17.41
N LYS A 203 9.11 12.41 -18.34
CA LYS A 203 9.90 12.98 -19.47
C LYS A 203 11.23 13.62 -19.03
N ASN A 204 11.18 14.41 -17.96
CA ASN A 204 12.37 15.13 -17.47
C ASN A 204 13.45 14.20 -16.92
N ARG A 205 13.06 13.01 -16.47
CA ARG A 205 13.96 12.00 -15.89
C ARG A 205 14.40 10.98 -16.92
N LEU A 206 13.54 10.68 -17.90
CA LEU A 206 13.82 9.72 -18.98
C LEU A 206 14.75 10.34 -20.05
N GLY A 207 14.64 11.64 -20.28
CA GLY A 207 15.31 12.38 -21.34
C GLY A 207 14.50 12.41 -22.65
N GLY A 208 14.73 13.45 -23.45
CA GLY A 208 13.90 13.73 -24.62
C GLY A 208 13.94 12.64 -25.71
N GLU A 209 15.11 12.10 -26.03
CA GLU A 209 15.27 11.06 -27.06
C GLU A 209 14.56 9.74 -26.65
N ARG A 210 14.84 9.24 -25.44
CA ARG A 210 14.20 8.02 -24.94
C ARG A 210 12.71 8.14 -24.76
N MET A 211 12.24 9.34 -24.39
CA MET A 211 10.79 9.60 -24.33
C MET A 211 10.16 9.48 -25.71
N LYS A 212 10.74 10.09 -26.75
CA LYS A 212 10.25 9.97 -28.13
C LYS A 212 10.26 8.52 -28.59
N GLU A 213 11.36 7.79 -28.38
CA GLU A 213 11.49 6.38 -28.69
C GLU A 213 10.39 5.55 -28.00
N ALA A 214 10.19 5.74 -26.70
CA ALA A 214 9.20 4.99 -25.94
C ALA A 214 7.77 5.27 -26.46
N LEU A 215 7.43 6.51 -26.80
CA LEU A 215 6.13 6.88 -27.35
C LEU A 215 5.94 6.28 -28.76
N GLU A 216 6.95 6.32 -29.62
CA GLU A 216 6.88 5.70 -30.95
C GLU A 216 6.67 4.18 -30.86
N LEU A 217 7.38 3.51 -29.94
CA LEU A 217 7.23 2.08 -29.71
C LEU A 217 5.83 1.75 -29.19
N LEU A 218 5.33 2.55 -28.24
CA LEU A 218 3.97 2.42 -27.71
C LEU A 218 2.91 2.51 -28.80
N HIS A 219 2.96 3.55 -29.65
CA HIS A 219 2.00 3.75 -30.74
C HIS A 219 2.10 2.71 -31.86
N LYS A 220 3.29 2.08 -32.03
CA LYS A 220 3.49 0.95 -32.94
C LYS A 220 3.03 -0.40 -32.35
N GLY A 221 2.50 -0.42 -31.14
CA GLY A 221 2.11 -1.65 -30.42
C GLY A 221 3.29 -2.51 -29.93
N LYS A 222 4.51 -1.98 -29.99
CA LYS A 222 5.73 -2.66 -29.54
C LYS A 222 5.94 -2.46 -28.02
N ILE A 223 5.00 -3.01 -27.24
CA ILE A 223 4.94 -2.75 -25.80
C ILE A 223 6.19 -3.26 -25.06
N TYR A 224 6.70 -4.43 -25.43
CA TYR A 224 7.88 -5.01 -24.79
C TYR A 224 9.12 -4.12 -24.94
N GLU A 225 9.39 -3.65 -26.16
CA GLU A 225 10.50 -2.74 -26.46
C GLU A 225 10.33 -1.39 -25.76
N CYS A 226 9.09 -0.86 -25.72
CA CYS A 226 8.77 0.34 -24.96
C CYS A 226 9.12 0.15 -23.47
N VAL A 227 8.72 -0.97 -22.88
CA VAL A 227 9.05 -1.29 -21.47
C VAL A 227 10.54 -1.39 -21.25
N LEU A 228 11.33 -2.02 -22.16
CA LEU A 228 12.78 -2.09 -22.06
C LEU A 228 13.43 -0.70 -22.04
N THR A 229 12.95 0.22 -22.87
CA THR A 229 13.41 1.62 -22.90
C THR A 229 13.09 2.33 -21.58
N LEU A 230 11.88 2.13 -21.02
CA LEU A 230 11.48 2.71 -19.74
C LEU A 230 12.27 2.12 -18.55
N LEU A 231 12.54 0.82 -18.55
CA LEU A 231 13.30 0.17 -17.47
C LEU A 231 14.72 0.71 -17.34
N TYR A 232 15.33 1.23 -18.40
CA TYR A 232 16.62 1.90 -18.30
C TYR A 232 16.58 3.07 -17.28
N TYR A 233 15.52 3.87 -17.32
CA TYR A 233 15.33 4.96 -16.38
C TYR A 233 15.10 4.46 -14.95
N TYR A 234 14.19 3.50 -14.78
CA TYR A 234 13.88 2.95 -13.47
C TYR A 234 15.09 2.30 -12.81
N ASP A 235 15.88 1.56 -13.56
CA ASP A 235 17.09 0.90 -13.07
C ASP A 235 18.16 1.90 -12.66
N LYS A 236 18.31 3.01 -13.40
CA LYS A 236 19.24 4.09 -13.07
C LYS A 236 18.80 4.85 -11.81
N ALA A 237 17.49 5.00 -11.60
CA ALA A 237 16.95 5.68 -10.44
C ALA A 237 16.93 4.80 -9.18
N TYR A 238 17.02 3.48 -9.37
CA TYR A 238 16.98 2.52 -8.28
C TYR A 238 18.27 2.59 -7.46
N LYS A 239 18.13 3.02 -6.20
CA LYS A 239 19.21 3.00 -5.21
C LYS A 239 18.84 2.00 -4.14
N LEU A 240 19.56 0.90 -4.09
CA LEU A 240 19.44 -0.02 -2.98
C LEU A 240 19.98 0.65 -1.72
N SER A 241 19.15 0.90 -0.72
CA SER A 241 19.59 1.33 0.62
C SER A 241 20.10 0.08 1.33
N ILE A 242 21.37 -0.32 1.07
CA ILE A 242 21.91 -1.59 1.55
C ILE A 242 22.53 -1.38 2.92
N ILE A 243 22.06 -2.15 3.90
CA ILE A 243 22.84 -2.57 5.05
C ILE A 243 23.35 -3.96 4.65
N GLU A 244 24.59 -4.08 4.17
CA GLU A 244 25.12 -5.28 3.49
C GLU A 244 24.93 -6.56 4.32
N ASP A 245 25.13 -6.49 5.62
CA ASP A 245 25.03 -7.63 6.54
C ASP A 245 23.61 -8.19 6.72
N LYS A 246 22.59 -7.47 6.23
CA LYS A 246 21.17 -7.85 6.38
C LYS A 246 20.53 -8.34 5.08
N VAL A 247 21.28 -8.34 3.98
CA VAL A 247 20.75 -8.65 2.65
C VAL A 247 20.82 -10.15 2.36
N ILE A 248 19.66 -10.71 2.03
CA ILE A 248 19.53 -12.06 1.48
C ILE A 248 19.24 -11.94 -0.01
N ASN A 249 20.21 -12.26 -0.84
CA ASN A 249 20.05 -12.27 -2.30
C ASN A 249 19.28 -13.51 -2.75
N ILE A 250 18.25 -13.29 -3.55
CA ILE A 250 17.45 -14.32 -4.22
C ILE A 250 17.63 -14.17 -5.71
N GLU A 251 18.41 -15.05 -6.29
CA GLU A 251 18.58 -15.10 -7.75
C GLU A 251 17.32 -15.70 -8.38
N CYS A 252 16.77 -15.01 -9.38
CA CYS A 252 15.53 -15.36 -10.03
C CYS A 252 15.76 -15.46 -11.53
N ASP A 253 16.03 -16.65 -12.04
CA ASP A 253 16.24 -16.90 -13.47
C ASP A 253 14.97 -16.67 -14.28
N ASN A 254 13.82 -16.94 -13.65
CA ASN A 254 12.49 -16.67 -14.19
C ASN A 254 11.57 -16.14 -13.08
N LEU A 255 10.36 -15.70 -13.42
CA LEU A 255 9.36 -15.23 -12.48
C LEU A 255 8.36 -16.34 -12.08
N ASP A 256 8.89 -17.52 -11.72
CA ASP A 256 8.11 -18.53 -11.02
C ASP A 256 7.97 -18.13 -9.53
N PHE A 257 6.91 -17.42 -9.23
CA PHE A 257 6.66 -16.88 -7.90
C PHE A 257 6.47 -17.93 -6.82
N ASP A 258 6.08 -19.17 -7.16
CA ASP A 258 5.98 -20.26 -6.19
C ASP A 258 7.36 -20.77 -5.77
N SER A 259 8.22 -21.00 -6.73
CA SER A 259 9.61 -21.41 -6.47
C SER A 259 10.39 -20.32 -5.75
N ILE A 260 10.24 -19.05 -6.17
CA ILE A 260 10.87 -17.90 -5.50
C ILE A 260 10.41 -17.80 -4.05
N THR A 261 9.11 -17.91 -3.78
CA THR A 261 8.58 -17.84 -2.40
C THR A 261 9.15 -18.97 -1.54
N LYS A 262 9.20 -20.21 -2.05
CA LYS A 262 9.83 -21.34 -1.34
C LYS A 262 11.32 -21.11 -1.07
N LEU A 263 12.05 -20.52 -2.02
CA LEU A 263 13.46 -20.21 -1.87
C LEU A 263 13.69 -19.15 -0.80
N ILE A 264 12.86 -18.09 -0.77
CA ILE A 264 12.88 -17.08 0.29
C ILE A 264 12.73 -17.75 1.64
N LEU A 265 11.68 -18.57 1.81
CA LEU A 265 11.37 -19.23 3.09
C LEU A 265 12.44 -20.19 3.59
N ARG A 266 13.27 -20.74 2.70
CA ARG A 266 14.42 -21.59 3.07
C ARG A 266 15.62 -20.79 3.55
N LYS A 267 15.73 -19.50 3.16
CA LYS A 267 16.88 -18.64 3.46
C LYS A 267 16.69 -17.73 4.65
N ILE A 268 15.44 -17.57 5.14
CA ILE A 268 15.11 -16.71 6.29
C ILE A 268 15.03 -17.54 7.59
#